data_7e98f0ec2f3f69a998ca2257c6d82fcd
#
_entry.id   7e98f0ec2f3f69a998ca2257c6d82fcd
#
_cell.length_a   1.000
_cell.length_b   1.000
_cell.length_c   1.000
_cell.angle_alpha   90.00
_cell.angle_beta   90.00
_cell.angle_gamma   90.00
#
_symmetry.space_group_name_H-M   'P 1'
#
loop_
_entity.id
_entity.type
_entity.pdbx_description
1 polymer ?
#
loop_
_entity_poly.entity_id
_entity_poly.type
_entity_poly.pdbx_seq_one_letter_code
_entity_poly.pdbx_strand_id
1 'polypeptide(L)'
;MVIYSYQQRSWLLHPMEQDTPQQADILHHGDNISFGGLSWQVFLTETEQSTEINQPPDSSLENIEFVFDLSQDEENTALKIIQGGKDLSLGERSHHYLLLHLARQRAMEAARGFDGKTQGWVDNEQIKKDLGMDMPHINIMIFRARKQIADKLTEVWDSEHLVERGKGRMRFGGSNFKIYKGDQLTYALPSAEAP
;
A
#
# COMPACT_ATOMS: atom_id res chain seq x y z
N MET A 1 -11.42 28.69 3.29
CA MET A 1 -11.24 27.24 3.55
C MET A 1 -11.48 26.47 2.26
N VAL A 2 -10.65 25.48 1.93
CA VAL A 2 -10.82 24.63 0.74
C VAL A 2 -11.45 23.32 1.17
N ILE A 3 -12.54 22.91 0.53
CA ILE A 3 -13.31 21.70 0.84
C ILE A 3 -13.62 20.95 -0.45
N TYR A 4 -13.51 19.62 -0.44
CA TYR A 4 -13.99 18.79 -1.55
C TYR A 4 -15.48 18.49 -1.40
N SER A 5 -16.29 18.84 -2.40
CA SER A 5 -17.71 18.53 -2.46
C SER A 5 -17.95 17.22 -3.21
N TYR A 6 -18.32 16.18 -2.49
CA TYR A 6 -18.69 14.89 -3.09
C TYR A 6 -19.95 14.96 -3.97
N GLN A 7 -20.88 15.89 -3.67
CA GLN A 7 -22.11 16.07 -4.46
C GLN A 7 -21.82 16.73 -5.81
N GLN A 8 -20.92 17.72 -5.81
CA GLN A 8 -20.56 18.48 -7.03
C GLN A 8 -19.29 17.90 -7.70
N ARG A 9 -18.63 16.93 -7.07
CA ARG A 9 -17.35 16.33 -7.51
C ARG A 9 -16.31 17.42 -7.84
N SER A 10 -16.22 18.44 -7.00
CA SER A 10 -15.35 19.60 -7.21
C SER A 10 -14.76 20.12 -5.91
N TRP A 11 -13.62 20.77 -6.02
CA TRP A 11 -13.02 21.50 -4.91
C TRP A 11 -13.66 22.88 -4.82
N LEU A 12 -14.05 23.30 -3.62
CA LEU A 12 -14.70 24.56 -3.34
C LEU A 12 -13.83 25.41 -2.43
N LEU A 13 -13.68 26.71 -2.79
CA LEU A 13 -13.07 27.73 -1.96
C LEU A 13 -14.18 28.46 -1.19
N HIS A 14 -14.21 28.29 0.11
CA HIS A 14 -15.08 29.05 1.00
C HIS A 14 -14.31 30.24 1.58
N PRO A 15 -14.75 31.50 1.37
CA PRO A 15 -14.17 32.65 2.04
C PRO A 15 -14.35 32.55 3.56
N MET A 16 -13.36 33.01 4.32
CA MET A 16 -13.38 32.93 5.80
C MET A 16 -13.96 34.21 6.46
N GLU A 17 -14.47 35.15 5.72
CA GLU A 17 -15.10 36.36 6.27
C GLU A 17 -16.54 36.10 6.69
N GLN A 18 -16.86 36.55 7.91
CA GLN A 18 -17.99 36.09 8.72
C GLN A 18 -19.36 36.68 8.44
N ASP A 19 -19.59 37.57 7.47
CA ASP A 19 -20.84 38.35 7.44
C ASP A 19 -21.70 38.30 6.16
N THR A 20 -21.38 37.48 5.20
CA THR A 20 -22.26 37.25 4.05
C THR A 20 -22.24 35.80 3.58
N PRO A 21 -23.39 35.19 3.25
CA PRO A 21 -23.40 33.87 2.61
C PRO A 21 -22.88 34.02 1.19
N GLN A 22 -21.56 34.10 1.03
CA GLN A 22 -20.95 34.10 -0.28
C GLN A 22 -20.93 32.67 -0.80
N GLN A 23 -21.37 32.53 -2.03
CA GLN A 23 -21.34 31.30 -2.78
C GLN A 23 -19.90 30.81 -2.87
N ALA A 24 -19.65 29.55 -2.56
CA ALA A 24 -18.33 28.96 -2.68
C ALA A 24 -17.91 28.92 -4.15
N ASP A 25 -16.69 29.35 -4.43
CA ASP A 25 -16.14 29.31 -5.78
C ASP A 25 -15.58 27.92 -6.07
N ILE A 26 -15.86 27.43 -7.27
CA ILE A 26 -15.27 26.16 -7.73
C ILE A 26 -13.83 26.45 -8.16
N LEU A 27 -12.89 25.64 -7.59
CA LEU A 27 -11.49 25.73 -7.96
C LEU A 27 -11.20 24.85 -9.18
N HIS A 28 -10.46 25.41 -10.12
CA HIS A 28 -9.97 24.71 -11.31
C HIS A 28 -8.45 24.52 -11.25
N HIS A 29 -7.97 23.57 -12.02
CA HIS A 29 -6.53 23.36 -12.19
C HIS A 29 -5.89 24.63 -12.79
N GLY A 30 -4.81 25.10 -12.15
CA GLY A 30 -4.12 26.34 -12.57
C GLY A 30 -4.62 27.62 -11.91
N ASP A 31 -5.72 27.59 -11.15
CA ASP A 31 -6.22 28.76 -10.44
C ASP A 31 -5.17 29.26 -9.43
N ASN A 32 -5.13 30.58 -9.26
CA ASN A 32 -4.29 31.22 -8.25
C ASN A 32 -5.17 31.69 -7.08
N ILE A 33 -4.86 31.21 -5.88
CA ILE A 33 -5.50 31.63 -4.64
C ILE A 33 -4.49 32.38 -3.78
N SER A 34 -4.93 33.46 -3.15
CA SER A 34 -4.10 34.25 -2.23
C SER A 34 -4.53 33.96 -0.80
N PHE A 35 -3.59 33.51 0.02
CA PHE A 35 -3.84 33.24 1.43
C PHE A 35 -2.59 33.57 2.26
N GLY A 36 -2.81 34.29 3.38
CA GLY A 36 -1.71 34.68 4.29
C GLY A 36 -0.66 35.58 3.65
N GLY A 37 -1.04 36.39 2.64
CA GLY A 37 -0.11 37.26 1.92
C GLY A 37 0.75 36.55 0.87
N LEU A 38 0.51 35.27 0.64
CA LEU A 38 1.17 34.45 -0.37
C LEU A 38 0.19 34.07 -1.46
N SER A 39 0.69 33.91 -2.68
CA SER A 39 -0.07 33.38 -3.82
C SER A 39 0.26 31.91 -4.02
N TRP A 40 -0.77 31.09 -4.13
CA TRP A 40 -0.69 29.64 -4.31
C TRP A 40 -1.36 29.27 -5.62
N GLN A 41 -0.69 28.46 -6.43
CA GLN A 41 -1.32 27.91 -7.62
C GLN A 41 -1.95 26.56 -7.30
N VAL A 42 -3.21 26.39 -7.70
CA VAL A 42 -3.98 25.17 -7.49
C VAL A 42 -3.58 24.13 -8.52
N PHE A 43 -3.03 23.01 -8.07
CA PHE A 43 -2.81 21.84 -8.92
C PHE A 43 -3.85 20.79 -8.57
N LEU A 44 -4.92 20.73 -9.36
CA LEU A 44 -5.87 19.62 -9.31
C LEU A 44 -5.36 18.56 -10.28
N THR A 45 -5.04 17.38 -9.77
CA THR A 45 -5.04 16.20 -10.63
C THR A 45 -6.47 16.05 -11.11
N GLU A 46 -6.70 16.03 -12.41
CA GLU A 46 -8.00 15.74 -12.98
C GLU A 46 -8.48 14.44 -12.36
N THR A 47 -9.45 14.57 -11.44
CA THR A 47 -10.25 13.41 -11.06
C THR A 47 -11.07 13.18 -12.32
N GLU A 48 -10.59 12.27 -13.14
CA GLU A 48 -11.31 11.85 -14.33
C GLU A 48 -12.76 11.63 -13.93
N GLN A 49 -13.64 12.33 -14.62
CA GLN A 49 -15.06 12.05 -14.57
C GLN A 49 -15.20 10.55 -14.71
N SER A 50 -15.86 9.91 -13.75
CA SER A 50 -16.08 8.48 -13.76
C SER A 50 -16.91 8.10 -14.99
N THR A 51 -16.23 7.95 -16.06
CA THR A 51 -16.53 7.01 -17.10
C THR A 51 -15.75 5.78 -16.69
N GLU A 52 -16.47 4.70 -16.41
CA GLU A 52 -15.97 3.35 -16.21
C GLU A 52 -14.50 3.30 -15.85
N ILE A 53 -14.21 2.92 -14.61
CA ILE A 53 -12.84 2.64 -14.19
C ILE A 53 -12.29 1.60 -15.15
N ASN A 54 -11.77 2.04 -16.29
CA ASN A 54 -10.71 1.37 -16.99
C ASN A 54 -9.46 1.62 -16.15
N GLN A 55 -9.45 1.09 -14.90
CA GLN A 55 -8.20 0.75 -14.29
C GLN A 55 -7.52 -0.15 -15.29
N PRO A 56 -6.32 0.16 -15.76
CA PRO A 56 -5.56 -0.84 -16.50
C PRO A 56 -5.57 -2.06 -15.60
N PRO A 57 -6.03 -3.23 -16.09
CA PRO A 57 -6.33 -4.39 -15.25
C PRO A 57 -5.12 -4.91 -14.45
N ASP A 58 -3.94 -4.34 -14.65
CA ASP A 58 -2.68 -4.79 -14.08
C ASP A 58 -2.10 -3.90 -12.97
N SER A 59 -2.73 -2.77 -12.60
CA SER A 59 -2.10 -1.80 -11.69
C SER A 59 -2.40 -1.98 -10.21
N SER A 60 -3.22 -2.95 -9.84
CA SER A 60 -3.55 -3.30 -8.45
C SER A 60 -2.55 -4.30 -7.86
N LEU A 61 -2.28 -4.19 -6.54
CA LEU A 61 -1.52 -5.21 -5.79
C LEU A 61 -2.18 -6.61 -5.85
N GLU A 62 -3.45 -6.70 -6.18
CA GLU A 62 -4.17 -7.97 -6.36
C GLU A 62 -3.67 -8.76 -7.58
N ASN A 63 -3.14 -8.07 -8.60
CA ASN A 63 -2.62 -8.67 -9.82
C ASN A 63 -1.11 -8.95 -9.76
N ILE A 64 -0.52 -8.77 -8.58
CA ILE A 64 0.89 -8.99 -8.31
C ILE A 64 1.07 -10.25 -7.49
N GLU A 65 1.90 -11.17 -7.97
CA GLU A 65 2.39 -12.27 -7.14
C GLU A 65 3.74 -11.86 -6.51
N PHE A 66 3.79 -11.90 -5.19
CA PHE A 66 5.01 -11.69 -4.42
C PHE A 66 5.69 -13.02 -4.13
N VAL A 67 6.96 -13.16 -4.50
CA VAL A 67 7.74 -14.37 -4.22
C VAL A 67 8.87 -14.01 -3.28
N PHE A 68 8.80 -14.52 -2.07
CA PHE A 68 9.83 -14.39 -1.05
C PHE A 68 10.74 -15.62 -1.08
N ASP A 69 12.03 -15.41 -1.26
CA ASP A 69 13.06 -16.43 -1.18
C ASP A 69 13.87 -16.21 0.11
N LEU A 70 13.65 -17.09 1.07
CA LEU A 70 14.34 -17.06 2.34
C LEU A 70 15.51 -18.03 2.31
N SER A 71 16.68 -17.57 2.75
CA SER A 71 17.84 -18.43 2.89
C SER A 71 17.60 -19.54 3.94
N GLN A 72 18.36 -20.63 3.85
CA GLN A 72 18.21 -21.78 4.77
C GLN A 72 18.45 -21.41 6.24
N ASP A 73 19.37 -20.48 6.49
CA ASP A 73 19.70 -19.93 7.82
C ASP A 73 18.72 -18.82 8.30
N GLU A 74 17.78 -18.42 7.42
CA GLU A 74 16.80 -17.35 7.64
C GLU A 74 17.40 -15.94 7.84
N GLU A 75 18.67 -15.74 7.51
CA GLU A 75 19.31 -14.43 7.65
C GLU A 75 18.99 -13.47 6.50
N ASN A 76 18.72 -14.01 5.31
CA ASN A 76 18.51 -13.22 4.09
C ASN A 76 17.15 -13.48 3.46
N THR A 77 16.52 -12.42 2.98
CA THR A 77 15.25 -12.48 2.28
C THR A 77 15.32 -11.70 0.97
N ALA A 78 15.28 -12.42 -0.14
CA ALA A 78 15.08 -11.82 -1.45
C ALA A 78 13.59 -11.71 -1.76
N LEU A 79 13.21 -10.69 -2.50
CA LEU A 79 11.85 -10.49 -2.98
C LEU A 79 11.86 -10.38 -4.49
N LYS A 80 10.97 -11.12 -5.13
CA LYS A 80 10.65 -11.04 -6.53
C LYS A 80 9.16 -10.75 -6.69
N ILE A 81 8.81 -10.00 -7.72
CA ILE A 81 7.44 -9.69 -8.10
C ILE A 81 7.20 -10.29 -9.48
N ILE A 82 6.04 -10.92 -9.65
CA ILE A 82 5.56 -11.40 -10.94
C ILE A 82 4.28 -10.62 -11.29
N GLN A 83 4.31 -9.94 -12.43
CA GLN A 83 3.18 -9.16 -12.94
C GLN A 83 3.08 -9.32 -14.45
N GLY A 84 1.91 -9.68 -14.96
CA GLY A 84 1.69 -9.84 -16.40
C GLY A 84 2.68 -10.82 -17.07
N GLY A 85 3.11 -11.87 -16.36
CA GLY A 85 4.11 -12.85 -16.82
C GLY A 85 5.56 -12.34 -16.84
N LYS A 86 5.84 -11.16 -16.30
CA LYS A 86 7.19 -10.62 -16.14
C LYS A 86 7.68 -10.79 -14.72
N ASP A 87 8.91 -11.27 -14.59
CA ASP A 87 9.62 -11.41 -13.31
C ASP A 87 10.47 -10.18 -13.05
N LEU A 88 10.25 -9.54 -11.91
CA LEU A 88 11.00 -8.39 -11.46
C LEU A 88 11.67 -8.69 -10.12
N SER A 89 12.99 -8.85 -10.12
CA SER A 89 13.74 -9.02 -8.87
C SER A 89 13.93 -7.69 -8.16
N LEU A 90 13.59 -7.65 -6.88
CA LEU A 90 13.85 -6.53 -5.97
C LEU A 90 15.14 -6.74 -5.15
N GLY A 91 15.77 -7.92 -5.31
CA GLY A 91 16.98 -8.32 -4.61
C GLY A 91 16.76 -8.56 -3.12
N GLU A 92 17.85 -8.63 -2.38
CA GLU A 92 17.85 -8.80 -0.93
C GLU A 92 17.87 -7.44 -0.23
N ARG A 93 16.92 -7.20 0.67
CA ARG A 93 16.86 -5.95 1.47
C ARG A 93 16.29 -6.26 2.86
N SER A 94 16.78 -5.59 3.86
CA SER A 94 16.33 -5.76 5.25
C SER A 94 14.83 -5.53 5.44
N HIS A 95 14.24 -4.60 4.68
CA HIS A 95 12.80 -4.34 4.76
C HIS A 95 11.93 -5.45 4.15
N HIS A 96 12.49 -6.36 3.35
CA HIS A 96 11.76 -7.54 2.87
C HIS A 96 11.45 -8.52 4.00
N TYR A 97 12.29 -8.56 5.04
CA TYR A 97 12.05 -9.43 6.19
C TYR A 97 10.78 -9.04 6.98
N LEU A 98 10.51 -7.73 7.10
CA LEU A 98 9.24 -7.27 7.68
C LEU A 98 8.03 -7.74 6.84
N LEU A 99 8.11 -7.59 5.52
CA LEU A 99 7.03 -8.04 4.62
C LEU A 99 6.83 -9.56 4.71
N LEU A 100 7.93 -10.31 4.72
CA LEU A 100 7.92 -11.76 4.90
C LEU A 100 7.24 -12.17 6.21
N HIS A 101 7.59 -11.51 7.33
CA HIS A 101 7.01 -11.79 8.64
C HIS A 101 5.48 -11.61 8.63
N LEU A 102 4.99 -10.51 8.07
CA LEU A 102 3.56 -10.23 7.94
C LEU A 102 2.86 -11.20 6.96
N ALA A 103 3.52 -11.55 5.85
CA ALA A 103 2.98 -12.50 4.88
C ALA A 103 2.86 -13.91 5.47
N ARG A 104 3.86 -14.37 6.25
CA ARG A 104 3.80 -15.64 6.98
C ARG A 104 2.59 -15.72 7.89
N GLN A 105 2.37 -14.69 8.71
CA GLN A 105 1.23 -14.65 9.61
C GLN A 105 -0.09 -14.74 8.83
N ARG A 106 -0.20 -14.02 7.74
CA ARG A 106 -1.38 -14.04 6.88
C ARG A 106 -1.64 -15.44 6.29
N ALA A 107 -0.61 -16.10 5.78
CA ALA A 107 -0.73 -17.45 5.23
C ALA A 107 -1.08 -18.49 6.30
N MET A 108 -0.48 -18.39 7.50
CA MET A 108 -0.78 -19.29 8.62
C MET A 108 -2.24 -19.17 9.08
N GLU A 109 -2.79 -17.97 9.12
CA GLU A 109 -4.20 -17.75 9.49
C GLU A 109 -5.15 -18.16 8.37
N ALA A 110 -4.79 -17.92 7.11
CA ALA A 110 -5.55 -18.42 5.96
C ALA A 110 -5.65 -19.95 5.96
N ALA A 111 -4.54 -20.64 6.25
CA ALA A 111 -4.52 -22.11 6.39
C ALA A 111 -5.39 -22.63 7.55
N ARG A 112 -5.68 -21.80 8.55
CA ARG A 112 -6.60 -22.09 9.67
C ARG A 112 -8.06 -21.74 9.34
N GLY A 113 -8.36 -21.25 8.12
CA GLY A 113 -9.70 -20.92 7.68
C GLY A 113 -10.19 -19.51 8.05
N PHE A 114 -9.29 -18.60 8.45
CA PHE A 114 -9.65 -17.19 8.62
C PHE A 114 -9.97 -16.58 7.26
N ASP A 115 -11.00 -15.74 7.21
CA ASP A 115 -11.37 -15.05 5.97
C ASP A 115 -10.37 -13.95 5.60
N GLY A 116 -10.35 -13.55 4.32
CA GLY A 116 -9.39 -12.60 3.78
C GLY A 116 -9.37 -11.22 4.44
N LYS A 117 -10.46 -10.82 5.13
CA LYS A 117 -10.54 -9.53 5.84
C LYS A 117 -9.95 -9.60 7.24
N THR A 118 -10.01 -10.76 7.87
CA THR A 118 -9.60 -10.96 9.27
C THR A 118 -8.19 -11.53 9.41
N GLN A 119 -7.67 -12.21 8.38
CA GLN A 119 -6.36 -12.86 8.41
C GLN A 119 -5.18 -11.88 8.36
N GLY A 120 -4.08 -12.23 9.00
CA GLY A 120 -2.76 -11.61 8.89
C GLY A 120 -2.57 -10.32 9.71
N TRP A 121 -3.50 -9.98 10.58
CA TRP A 121 -3.36 -8.81 11.44
C TRP A 121 -2.47 -9.10 12.65
N VAL A 122 -1.31 -8.45 12.72
CA VAL A 122 -0.34 -8.56 13.82
C VAL A 122 -0.32 -7.28 14.63
N ASP A 123 -0.37 -7.39 15.96
CA ASP A 123 -0.27 -6.23 16.84
C ASP A 123 1.12 -5.59 16.77
N ASN A 124 1.17 -4.26 16.82
CA ASN A 124 2.42 -3.51 16.74
C ASN A 124 3.42 -3.92 17.82
N GLU A 125 2.95 -4.20 19.04
CA GLU A 125 3.82 -4.65 20.13
C GLU A 125 4.40 -6.05 19.86
N GLN A 126 3.63 -6.92 19.22
CA GLN A 126 4.13 -8.22 18.82
C GLN A 126 5.20 -8.10 17.72
N ILE A 127 4.97 -7.26 16.70
CA ILE A 127 5.94 -7.02 15.64
C ILE A 127 7.26 -6.46 16.19
N LYS A 128 7.18 -5.50 17.10
CA LYS A 128 8.36 -4.93 17.79
C LYS A 128 9.17 -6.03 18.48
N LYS A 129 8.49 -6.92 19.18
CA LYS A 129 9.11 -8.04 19.90
C LYS A 129 9.73 -9.06 18.93
N ASP A 130 9.00 -9.43 17.89
CA ASP A 130 9.43 -10.47 16.96
C ASP A 130 10.61 -10.01 16.10
N LEU A 131 10.65 -8.72 15.73
CA LEU A 131 11.72 -8.15 14.92
C LEU A 131 12.85 -7.53 15.74
N GLY A 132 12.67 -7.38 17.07
CA GLY A 132 13.65 -6.69 17.92
C GLY A 132 13.83 -5.21 17.58
N MET A 133 12.78 -4.54 17.05
CA MET A 133 12.83 -3.17 16.53
C MET A 133 11.78 -2.29 17.17
N ASP A 134 12.04 -0.99 17.23
CA ASP A 134 11.05 0.01 17.62
C ASP A 134 10.14 0.45 16.45
N MET A 135 9.02 1.10 16.74
CA MET A 135 8.06 1.56 15.72
C MET A 135 8.65 2.56 14.71
N PRO A 136 9.51 3.52 15.08
CA PRO A 136 10.19 4.37 14.11
C PRO A 136 10.99 3.58 13.08
N HIS A 137 11.72 2.55 13.49
CA HIS A 137 12.48 1.67 12.59
C HIS A 137 11.55 0.88 11.64
N ILE A 138 10.50 0.27 12.20
CA ILE A 138 9.47 -0.43 11.42
C ILE A 138 8.83 0.50 10.38
N ASN A 139 8.53 1.75 10.76
CA ASN A 139 7.98 2.74 9.82
C ASN A 139 8.94 3.07 8.67
N ILE A 140 10.24 3.16 8.95
CA ILE A 140 11.26 3.35 7.91
C ILE A 140 11.33 2.14 6.97
N MET A 141 11.23 0.94 7.49
CA MET A 141 11.20 -0.28 6.66
C MET A 141 9.98 -0.30 5.74
N ILE A 142 8.79 0.03 6.25
CA ILE A 142 7.57 0.13 5.46
C ILE A 142 7.72 1.19 4.36
N PHE A 143 8.24 2.37 4.71
CA PHE A 143 8.48 3.42 3.73
C PHE A 143 9.44 2.97 2.61
N ARG A 144 10.54 2.31 2.97
CA ARG A 144 11.53 1.79 2.00
C ARG A 144 10.93 0.72 1.09
N ALA A 145 10.12 -0.19 1.66
CA ALA A 145 9.45 -1.23 0.89
C ALA A 145 8.47 -0.63 -0.14
N ARG A 146 7.61 0.29 0.31
CA ARG A 146 6.66 1.00 -0.56
C ARG A 146 7.36 1.78 -1.67
N LYS A 147 8.41 2.53 -1.29
CA LYS A 147 9.20 3.30 -2.25
C LYS A 147 9.85 2.38 -3.30
N GLN A 148 10.46 1.28 -2.89
CA GLN A 148 11.11 0.35 -3.81
C GLN A 148 10.12 -0.24 -4.82
N ILE A 149 8.91 -0.59 -4.37
CA ILE A 149 7.86 -1.12 -5.25
C ILE A 149 7.36 -0.01 -6.19
N ALA A 150 7.07 1.17 -5.69
CA ALA A 150 6.63 2.31 -6.51
C ALA A 150 7.69 2.71 -7.56
N ASP A 151 8.97 2.70 -7.20
CA ASP A 151 10.07 3.02 -8.12
C ASP A 151 10.26 1.95 -9.23
N LYS A 152 9.82 0.71 -8.98
CA LYS A 152 9.99 -0.42 -9.90
C LYS A 152 8.73 -0.73 -10.71
N LEU A 153 7.58 -0.49 -10.14
CA LEU A 153 6.27 -0.69 -10.76
C LEU A 153 5.61 0.67 -10.96
N THR A 154 5.98 1.35 -12.06
CA THR A 154 5.54 2.71 -12.37
C THR A 154 4.02 2.87 -12.52
N GLU A 155 3.28 1.77 -12.63
CA GLU A 155 1.83 1.74 -12.83
C GLU A 155 1.07 1.23 -11.59
N VAL A 156 1.75 0.97 -10.45
CA VAL A 156 1.07 0.51 -9.22
C VAL A 156 0.62 1.70 -8.39
N TRP A 157 -0.68 1.92 -8.36
CA TRP A 157 -1.33 3.05 -7.71
C TRP A 157 -1.55 2.87 -6.21
N ASP A 158 -1.55 1.62 -5.73
CA ASP A 158 -1.91 1.28 -4.35
C ASP A 158 -0.76 0.71 -3.53
N SER A 159 0.49 1.07 -3.87
CA SER A 159 1.68 0.67 -3.10
C SER A 159 1.60 1.04 -1.62
N GLU A 160 0.76 2.01 -1.25
CA GLU A 160 0.46 2.35 0.13
C GLU A 160 -0.25 1.21 0.88
N HIS A 161 -1.00 0.38 0.18
CA HIS A 161 -1.68 -0.80 0.72
C HIS A 161 -0.77 -2.02 0.87
N LEU A 162 0.49 -1.95 0.43
CA LEU A 162 1.47 -3.04 0.63
C LEU A 162 1.54 -3.52 2.09
N VAL A 163 1.43 -2.58 3.02
CA VAL A 163 1.22 -2.85 4.44
C VAL A 163 0.00 -2.09 4.90
N GLU A 164 -1.08 -2.82 5.14
CA GLU A 164 -2.30 -2.25 5.68
C GLU A 164 -2.16 -1.99 7.18
N ARG A 165 -2.80 -0.92 7.65
CA ARG A 165 -2.78 -0.52 9.05
C ARG A 165 -4.19 -0.44 9.64
N GLY A 166 -4.35 -0.99 10.83
CA GLY A 166 -5.54 -0.92 11.64
C GLY A 166 -5.24 -0.31 13.02
N LYS A 167 -6.19 -0.37 13.94
CA LYS A 167 -6.06 0.13 15.32
C LYS A 167 -4.96 -0.61 16.09
N GLY A 168 -3.71 -0.12 16.04
CA GLY A 168 -2.56 -0.73 16.70
C GLY A 168 -2.03 -2.02 16.06
N ARG A 169 -2.46 -2.34 14.84
CA ARG A 169 -2.10 -3.56 14.11
C ARG A 169 -1.69 -3.23 12.68
N MET A 170 -0.97 -4.16 12.06
CA MET A 170 -0.68 -4.09 10.62
C MET A 170 -0.67 -5.50 10.01
N ARG A 171 -0.84 -5.56 8.69
CA ARG A 171 -0.75 -6.81 7.94
C ARG A 171 -0.12 -6.58 6.56
N PHE A 172 0.33 -7.66 5.93
CA PHE A 172 0.73 -7.64 4.53
C PHE A 172 -0.51 -7.51 3.64
N GLY A 173 -0.52 -6.52 2.76
CA GLY A 173 -1.67 -6.23 1.89
C GLY A 173 -1.76 -7.09 0.64
N GLY A 174 -0.62 -7.69 0.19
CA GLY A 174 -0.64 -8.58 -0.98
C GLY A 174 -1.54 -9.81 -0.75
N SER A 175 -2.41 -10.09 -1.69
CA SER A 175 -3.35 -11.23 -1.64
C SER A 175 -2.83 -12.46 -2.38
N ASN A 176 -1.77 -12.32 -3.17
CA ASN A 176 -1.15 -13.39 -3.92
C ASN A 176 0.35 -13.42 -3.64
N PHE A 177 0.82 -14.45 -2.96
CA PHE A 177 2.24 -14.59 -2.64
C PHE A 177 2.67 -16.03 -2.38
N LYS A 178 3.96 -16.28 -2.55
CA LYS A 178 4.65 -17.53 -2.22
C LYS A 178 5.87 -17.23 -1.36
N ILE A 179 6.15 -18.13 -0.41
CA ILE A 179 7.33 -18.06 0.46
C ILE A 179 8.09 -19.37 0.33
N TYR A 180 9.31 -19.25 -0.14
CA TYR A 180 10.24 -20.38 -0.24
C TYR A 180 11.30 -20.29 0.85
N LYS A 181 11.74 -21.44 1.35
CA LYS A 181 12.95 -21.59 2.15
C LYS A 181 13.91 -22.50 1.39
N GLY A 182 14.92 -21.92 0.78
CA GLY A 182 15.66 -22.59 -0.29
C GLY A 182 14.72 -23.00 -1.41
N ASP A 183 14.75 -24.26 -1.83
CA ASP A 183 13.89 -24.78 -2.90
C ASP A 183 12.50 -25.24 -2.43
N GLN A 184 12.22 -25.16 -1.13
CA GLN A 184 10.98 -25.65 -0.56
C GLN A 184 9.94 -24.54 -0.43
N LEU A 185 8.77 -24.70 -1.06
CA LEU A 185 7.60 -23.86 -0.81
C LEU A 185 7.09 -24.12 0.61
N THR A 186 7.13 -23.11 1.48
CA THR A 186 6.70 -23.20 2.87
C THR A 186 5.31 -22.63 3.11
N TYR A 187 4.98 -21.56 2.41
CA TYR A 187 3.68 -20.90 2.50
C TYR A 187 3.25 -20.35 1.15
N ALA A 188 1.94 -20.31 0.91
CA ALA A 188 1.35 -19.64 -0.25
C ALA A 188 0.00 -19.03 0.12
N LEU A 189 -0.35 -17.93 -0.58
CA LEU A 189 -1.69 -17.39 -0.58
C LEU A 189 -2.00 -16.93 -2.03
N PRO A 190 -3.14 -17.31 -2.65
CA PRO A 190 -4.08 -18.30 -2.12
C PRO A 190 -3.38 -19.64 -1.82
N SER A 191 -3.92 -20.37 -0.87
CA SER A 191 -3.36 -21.70 -0.52
C SER A 191 -3.25 -22.52 -1.80
N ALA A 192 -2.05 -23.10 -2.05
CA ALA A 192 -1.92 -24.06 -3.13
C ALA A 192 -2.97 -25.16 -2.89
N GLU A 193 -3.89 -25.36 -3.83
CA GLU A 193 -4.79 -26.51 -3.77
C GLU A 193 -3.91 -27.75 -3.71
N ALA A 194 -4.09 -28.54 -2.64
CA ALA A 194 -3.43 -29.83 -2.56
C ALA A 194 -3.95 -30.68 -3.73
N PRO A 195 -3.07 -31.34 -4.48
CA PRO A 195 -3.44 -32.16 -5.62
C PRO A 195 -4.34 -33.33 -5.23
#